data_73a3c77e0db8d3f97364b35dc5cd3c77
#
_entry.id   73a3c77e0db8d3f97364b35dc5cd3c77
#
_cell.length_a   1.000
_cell.length_b   1.000
_cell.length_c   1.000
_cell.angle_alpha   90.00
_cell.angle_beta   90.00
_cell.angle_gamma   90.00
#
_symmetry.space_group_name_H-M   'P 1'
#
loop_
_entity.id
_entity.type
_entity.pdbx_description
1 polymer ?
#
loop_
_entity_poly.entity_id
_entity_poly.type
_entity_poly.pdbx_seq_one_letter_code
_entity_poly.pdbx_strand_id
1 'polypeptide(L)'
;MSKRVLLHVGTPKTGTSYLQDVLFQNRALLLKQGLSYPADRFDGHFLAALDLMRLRWGGLEREAVGAWDKLAKEVRDHDGTSIVSHEILATASRRQVERALASLGHEPDGSGTEIHLIVSVRDLVRQIPAEWQENVKHRATFRYARFLELIRDPERSHRVGSWFWGVQEIPDILARWGATLPPERIHIVTVPAPGGPRDLLWQRFSSAFGLDGLELELTTERANVSLGVPESALVRRINRAAARDLPPVHYRPLVRELLAHQTLSRRTDSPRLSLPPDQYPWVAELTESWIAELTERGYDVVGDLADLRGVAPSEDTWADPDKPSEAQVSQAALEAIRALLLESGAREAEADRLRAKLEEARRELIRARTPRLMRSMEWTVGRLENSSQGRRALGAYRRVRGRNSLSA
;
A
#
# COMPACT_ATOMS: atom_id res chain seq x y z
N MET A 1 6.28 -25.05 23.86
CA MET A 1 5.15 -25.18 22.93
C MET A 1 5.74 -25.24 21.53
N SER A 2 5.17 -26.00 20.61
CA SER A 2 5.63 -26.00 19.21
C SER A 2 5.42 -24.60 18.61
N LYS A 3 6.43 -24.09 17.89
CA LYS A 3 6.32 -22.81 17.18
C LYS A 3 5.31 -22.94 16.04
N ARG A 4 4.44 -21.95 15.91
CA ARG A 4 3.40 -21.91 14.85
C ARG A 4 3.52 -20.64 14.05
N VAL A 5 3.30 -20.71 12.75
CA VAL A 5 3.21 -19.54 11.87
C VAL A 5 1.89 -19.55 11.12
N LEU A 6 1.13 -18.48 11.26
CA LEU A 6 -0.05 -18.18 10.46
C LEU A 6 0.41 -17.32 9.27
N LEU A 7 0.55 -17.95 8.12
CA LEU A 7 1.11 -17.34 6.91
C LEU A 7 -0.01 -16.95 5.93
N HIS A 8 -0.37 -15.69 5.91
CA HIS A 8 -1.39 -15.15 5.02
C HIS A 8 -0.75 -14.59 3.74
N VAL A 9 -1.05 -15.20 2.61
CA VAL A 9 -0.41 -14.91 1.33
C VAL A 9 -1.29 -14.16 0.31
N GLY A 10 -2.46 -13.74 0.71
CA GLY A 10 -3.40 -13.01 -0.16
C GLY A 10 -4.73 -13.76 -0.26
N THR A 11 -5.55 -13.49 -1.27
CA THR A 11 -5.29 -12.72 -2.50
C THR A 11 -5.50 -11.20 -2.33
N PRO A 12 -5.00 -10.35 -3.25
CA PRO A 12 -5.30 -8.92 -3.21
C PRO A 12 -6.79 -8.63 -3.27
N LYS A 13 -7.24 -7.47 -2.75
CA LYS A 13 -8.63 -6.98 -2.77
C LYS A 13 -9.64 -7.83 -1.97
N THR A 14 -9.17 -8.60 -1.03
CA THR A 14 -9.98 -9.42 -0.10
C THR A 14 -10.06 -8.83 1.31
N GLY A 15 -9.72 -7.56 1.49
CA GLY A 15 -9.69 -6.92 2.82
C GLY A 15 -8.32 -6.96 3.51
N THR A 16 -7.28 -7.40 2.81
CA THR A 16 -5.92 -7.57 3.36
C THR A 16 -5.37 -6.31 4.03
N SER A 17 -5.57 -5.13 3.43
CA SER A 17 -5.11 -3.86 4.03
C SER A 17 -5.80 -3.56 5.37
N TYR A 18 -7.10 -3.87 5.50
CA TYR A 18 -7.84 -3.75 6.75
C TYR A 18 -7.28 -4.70 7.81
N LEU A 19 -7.13 -5.97 7.47
CA LEU A 19 -6.55 -6.97 8.36
C LEU A 19 -5.15 -6.56 8.84
N GLN A 20 -4.28 -6.15 7.91
CA GLN A 20 -2.90 -5.75 8.22
C GLN A 20 -2.86 -4.50 9.12
N ASP A 21 -3.78 -3.55 8.94
CA ASP A 21 -3.92 -2.36 9.78
C ASP A 21 -4.33 -2.76 11.21
N VAL A 22 -5.34 -3.62 11.35
CA VAL A 22 -5.77 -4.16 12.65
C VAL A 22 -4.63 -4.91 13.35
N LEU A 23 -3.94 -5.81 12.64
CA LEU A 23 -2.83 -6.57 13.23
C LEU A 23 -1.68 -5.65 13.66
N PHE A 24 -1.30 -4.68 12.83
CA PHE A 24 -0.20 -3.77 13.13
C PHE A 24 -0.49 -2.85 14.32
N GLN A 25 -1.68 -2.24 14.39
CA GLN A 25 -2.01 -1.35 15.50
C GLN A 25 -2.14 -2.11 16.83
N ASN A 26 -2.60 -3.36 16.80
CA ASN A 26 -2.75 -4.19 17.99
C ASN A 26 -1.52 -5.06 18.32
N ARG A 27 -0.39 -4.95 17.60
CA ARG A 27 0.74 -5.88 17.73
C ARG A 27 1.31 -6.00 19.15
N ALA A 28 1.26 -4.92 19.94
CA ALA A 28 1.72 -4.94 21.32
C ALA A 28 0.74 -5.72 22.25
N LEU A 29 -0.55 -5.67 21.97
CA LEU A 29 -1.57 -6.45 22.68
C LEU A 29 -1.48 -7.93 22.27
N LEU A 30 -1.39 -8.19 20.99
CA LEU A 30 -1.22 -9.55 20.45
C LEU A 30 0.01 -10.25 21.06
N LEU A 31 1.14 -9.54 21.18
CA LEU A 31 2.36 -10.11 21.78
C LEU A 31 2.15 -10.51 23.26
N LYS A 32 1.37 -9.76 24.02
CA LYS A 32 1.01 -10.13 25.42
C LYS A 32 0.17 -11.40 25.47
N GLN A 33 -0.52 -11.75 24.41
CA GLN A 33 -1.32 -12.97 24.26
C GLN A 33 -0.52 -14.12 23.61
N GLY A 34 0.79 -13.96 23.40
CA GLY A 34 1.64 -14.98 22.76
C GLY A 34 1.56 -15.01 21.23
N LEU A 35 0.95 -13.98 20.62
CA LEU A 35 0.79 -13.83 19.18
C LEU A 35 1.73 -12.71 18.68
N SER A 36 2.76 -13.04 17.94
CA SER A 36 3.67 -12.05 17.36
C SER A 36 3.22 -11.62 15.97
N TYR A 37 3.11 -10.31 15.74
CA TYR A 37 3.05 -9.71 14.42
C TYR A 37 4.35 -8.92 14.21
N PRO A 38 5.43 -9.56 13.72
CA PRO A 38 6.76 -8.97 13.70
C PRO A 38 6.90 -7.89 12.65
N ALA A 39 6.63 -6.65 13.02
CA ALA A 39 6.72 -5.48 12.16
C ALA A 39 7.08 -4.22 12.94
N ASP A 40 8.22 -3.61 12.64
CA ASP A 40 8.62 -2.31 13.21
C ASP A 40 7.87 -1.14 12.57
N ARG A 41 7.46 -1.32 11.32
CA ARG A 41 6.74 -0.34 10.50
C ARG A 41 5.58 -1.02 9.78
N PHE A 42 4.56 -0.26 9.45
CA PHE A 42 3.35 -0.78 8.81
C PHE A 42 3.61 -1.58 7.53
N ASP A 43 4.54 -1.12 6.71
CA ASP A 43 4.92 -1.77 5.45
C ASP A 43 6.05 -2.81 5.59
N GLY A 44 6.39 -3.24 6.81
CA GLY A 44 7.47 -4.20 7.07
C GLY A 44 7.28 -5.53 6.34
N HIS A 45 6.07 -6.10 6.38
CA HIS A 45 5.76 -7.35 5.67
C HIS A 45 5.74 -7.18 4.14
N PHE A 46 5.37 -5.98 3.64
CA PHE A 46 5.47 -5.65 2.24
C PHE A 46 6.92 -5.64 1.76
N LEU A 47 7.80 -4.97 2.51
CA LEU A 47 9.23 -4.94 2.18
C LEU A 47 9.83 -6.36 2.23
N ALA A 48 9.46 -7.16 3.23
CA ALA A 48 9.89 -8.56 3.31
C ALA A 48 9.43 -9.37 2.10
N ALA A 49 8.19 -9.20 1.65
CA ALA A 49 7.69 -9.86 0.45
C ALA A 49 8.41 -9.40 -0.82
N LEU A 50 8.72 -8.10 -0.97
CA LEU A 50 9.52 -7.59 -2.09
C LEU A 50 10.92 -8.20 -2.12
N ASP A 51 11.58 -8.32 -0.96
CA ASP A 51 12.92 -8.91 -0.81
C ASP A 51 12.92 -10.40 -1.17
N LEU A 52 11.99 -11.18 -0.61
CA LEU A 52 11.83 -12.61 -0.90
C LEU A 52 11.70 -12.86 -2.42
N MET A 53 10.86 -12.08 -3.06
CA MET A 53 10.51 -12.27 -4.47
C MET A 53 11.40 -11.47 -5.42
N ARG A 54 12.29 -10.62 -4.91
CA ARG A 54 13.16 -9.72 -5.69
C ARG A 54 12.38 -8.85 -6.65
N LEU A 55 11.22 -8.34 -6.21
CA LEU A 55 10.35 -7.49 -7.02
C LEU A 55 10.85 -6.05 -7.02
N ARG A 56 10.78 -5.42 -8.21
CA ARG A 56 11.00 -3.98 -8.34
C ARG A 56 9.69 -3.24 -8.10
N TRP A 57 9.70 -2.27 -7.18
CA TRP A 57 8.51 -1.54 -6.79
C TRP A 57 8.79 -0.06 -6.52
N GLY A 58 8.97 0.69 -7.60
CA GLY A 58 9.11 2.15 -7.51
C GLY A 58 10.27 2.68 -6.67
N GLY A 59 11.36 1.92 -6.52
CA GLY A 59 12.54 2.27 -5.73
C GLY A 59 12.58 1.66 -4.32
N LEU A 60 11.47 1.09 -3.83
CA LEU A 60 11.38 0.45 -2.50
C LEU A 60 12.20 -0.84 -2.42
N GLU A 61 12.57 -1.44 -3.56
CA GLU A 61 13.43 -2.62 -3.61
C GLU A 61 14.81 -2.41 -2.95
N ARG A 62 15.26 -1.17 -2.80
CA ARG A 62 16.50 -0.85 -2.10
C ARG A 62 16.33 -0.90 -0.58
N GLU A 63 15.19 -0.45 -0.09
CA GLU A 63 14.84 -0.51 1.34
C GLU A 63 14.49 -1.94 1.78
N ALA A 64 14.04 -2.77 0.81
CA ALA A 64 13.61 -4.13 1.06
C ALA A 64 14.77 -5.11 1.32
N VAL A 65 16.02 -4.76 0.95
CA VAL A 65 17.17 -5.70 1.04
C VAL A 65 17.35 -6.21 2.47
N GLY A 66 17.26 -7.54 2.64
CA GLY A 66 17.40 -8.22 3.92
C GLY A 66 16.14 -8.21 4.80
N ALA A 67 15.04 -7.59 4.34
CA ALA A 67 13.80 -7.49 5.11
C ALA A 67 13.15 -8.87 5.36
N TRP A 68 13.22 -9.78 4.38
CA TRP A 68 12.71 -11.14 4.58
C TRP A 68 13.51 -11.93 5.61
N ASP A 69 14.84 -11.89 5.54
CA ASP A 69 15.69 -12.64 6.45
C ASP A 69 15.56 -12.09 7.90
N LYS A 70 15.36 -10.76 8.06
CA LYS A 70 15.03 -10.14 9.34
C LYS A 70 13.70 -10.65 9.87
N LEU A 71 12.62 -10.59 9.08
CA LEU A 71 11.31 -11.08 9.45
C LEU A 71 11.34 -12.56 9.85
N ALA A 72 11.97 -13.40 9.03
CA ALA A 72 12.09 -14.82 9.29
C ALA A 72 12.88 -15.12 10.58
N LYS A 73 13.90 -14.31 10.90
CA LYS A 73 14.62 -14.42 12.15
C LYS A 73 13.73 -14.09 13.34
N GLU A 74 12.99 -12.98 13.30
CA GLU A 74 12.05 -12.57 14.37
C GLU A 74 10.98 -13.64 14.62
N VAL A 75 10.46 -14.26 13.53
CA VAL A 75 9.53 -15.39 13.63
C VAL A 75 10.15 -16.59 14.34
N ARG A 76 11.38 -16.98 13.99
CA ARG A 76 12.08 -18.12 14.63
C ARG A 76 12.49 -17.84 16.08
N ASP A 77 12.76 -16.59 16.41
CA ASP A 77 13.17 -16.20 17.78
C ASP A 77 11.96 -16.13 18.74
N HIS A 78 10.73 -16.09 18.22
CA HIS A 78 9.52 -16.04 19.03
C HIS A 78 9.05 -17.45 19.45
N ASP A 79 8.84 -17.67 20.75
CA ASP A 79 8.35 -18.93 21.30
C ASP A 79 6.83 -18.94 21.43
N GLY A 80 6.14 -18.91 20.31
CA GLY A 80 4.66 -18.85 20.27
C GLY A 80 4.15 -18.91 18.85
N THR A 81 3.03 -18.26 18.61
CA THR A 81 2.44 -18.13 17.27
C THR A 81 2.86 -16.80 16.64
N SER A 82 3.41 -16.85 15.43
CA SER A 82 3.73 -15.66 14.64
C SER A 82 2.78 -15.51 13.46
N ILE A 83 2.37 -14.27 13.16
CA ILE A 83 1.51 -13.94 12.02
C ILE A 83 2.35 -13.21 10.98
N VAL A 84 2.39 -13.73 9.76
CA VAL A 84 3.00 -13.08 8.58
C VAL A 84 1.90 -12.85 7.55
N SER A 85 1.72 -11.64 7.08
CA SER A 85 0.62 -11.30 6.17
C SER A 85 1.03 -10.30 5.11
N HIS A 86 1.07 -10.73 3.85
CA HIS A 86 1.08 -9.81 2.71
C HIS A 86 0.56 -10.46 1.43
N GLU A 87 -0.36 -9.80 0.73
CA GLU A 87 -1.08 -10.34 -0.44
C GLU A 87 -0.22 -10.55 -1.69
N ILE A 88 0.89 -9.82 -1.84
CA ILE A 88 1.77 -10.05 -3.00
C ILE A 88 2.55 -11.37 -2.91
N LEU A 89 2.62 -12.00 -1.73
CA LEU A 89 3.19 -13.34 -1.56
C LEU A 89 2.48 -14.38 -2.44
N ALA A 90 1.21 -14.14 -2.81
CA ALA A 90 0.49 -14.97 -3.77
C ALA A 90 1.26 -15.18 -5.09
N THR A 91 2.08 -14.22 -5.55
CA THR A 91 2.86 -14.37 -6.79
C THR A 91 4.16 -15.16 -6.65
N ALA A 92 4.52 -15.59 -5.45
CA ALA A 92 5.78 -16.29 -5.24
C ALA A 92 5.86 -17.57 -6.06
N SER A 93 6.96 -17.75 -6.78
CA SER A 93 7.26 -19.00 -7.50
C SER A 93 7.51 -20.15 -6.51
N ARG A 94 7.39 -21.40 -6.96
CA ARG A 94 7.65 -22.58 -6.12
C ARG A 94 8.98 -22.49 -5.38
N ARG A 95 10.06 -22.09 -6.05
CA ARG A 95 11.38 -21.91 -5.42
C ARG A 95 11.39 -20.82 -4.33
N GLN A 96 10.62 -19.74 -4.53
CA GLN A 96 10.51 -18.69 -3.52
C GLN A 96 9.66 -19.13 -2.35
N VAL A 97 8.60 -19.93 -2.58
CA VAL A 97 7.80 -20.58 -1.55
C VAL A 97 8.67 -21.53 -0.71
N GLU A 98 9.43 -22.43 -1.34
CA GLU A 98 10.37 -23.34 -0.65
C GLU A 98 11.35 -22.56 0.23
N ARG A 99 11.97 -21.50 -0.31
CA ARG A 99 12.84 -20.60 0.46
C ARG A 99 12.10 -19.97 1.64
N ALA A 100 10.88 -19.47 1.41
CA ALA A 100 10.08 -18.84 2.46
C ALA A 100 9.80 -19.83 3.61
N LEU A 101 9.25 -20.98 3.31
CA LEU A 101 8.88 -22.00 4.28
C LEU A 101 10.11 -22.48 5.06
N ALA A 102 11.21 -22.83 4.39
CA ALA A 102 12.45 -23.25 5.03
C ALA A 102 13.01 -22.15 5.95
N SER A 103 12.99 -20.87 5.51
CA SER A 103 13.49 -19.76 6.33
C SER A 103 12.63 -19.49 7.57
N LEU A 104 11.34 -19.86 7.54
CA LEU A 104 10.43 -19.81 8.70
C LEU A 104 10.60 -21.03 9.63
N GLY A 105 11.46 -21.97 9.28
CA GLY A 105 11.74 -23.17 10.06
C GLY A 105 10.82 -24.35 9.78
N HIS A 106 10.12 -24.34 8.62
CA HIS A 106 9.32 -25.48 8.19
C HIS A 106 10.22 -26.61 7.68
N GLU A 107 9.96 -27.82 8.16
CA GLU A 107 10.57 -29.04 7.67
C GLU A 107 9.49 -29.93 7.03
N PRO A 108 9.72 -30.48 5.82
CA PRO A 108 8.71 -31.27 5.11
C PRO A 108 8.26 -32.54 5.85
N ASP A 109 9.08 -33.05 6.78
CA ASP A 109 8.75 -34.19 7.64
C ASP A 109 7.85 -33.83 8.84
N GLY A 110 7.51 -32.54 8.99
CA GLY A 110 6.66 -32.03 10.07
C GLY A 110 7.36 -31.80 11.40
N SER A 111 8.69 -32.00 11.50
CA SER A 111 9.45 -31.83 12.74
C SER A 111 9.74 -30.38 13.12
N GLY A 112 9.62 -29.45 12.16
CA GLY A 112 9.94 -28.04 12.32
C GLY A 112 8.78 -27.17 12.80
N THR A 113 8.79 -25.91 12.40
CA THR A 113 7.73 -24.94 12.66
C THR A 113 6.42 -25.37 12.01
N GLU A 114 5.32 -25.37 12.77
CA GLU A 114 3.99 -25.63 12.27
C GLU A 114 3.47 -24.44 11.44
N ILE A 115 3.40 -24.63 10.13
CA ILE A 115 2.89 -23.59 9.21
C ILE A 115 1.40 -23.83 8.96
N HIS A 116 0.61 -22.79 9.15
CA HIS A 116 -0.77 -22.68 8.69
C HIS A 116 -0.84 -21.67 7.57
N LEU A 117 -1.17 -22.11 6.38
CA LEU A 117 -1.38 -21.26 5.22
C LEU A 117 -2.79 -20.68 5.25
N ILE A 118 -2.91 -19.36 5.14
CA ILE A 118 -4.19 -18.66 5.08
C ILE A 118 -4.28 -17.95 3.73
N VAL A 119 -5.37 -18.23 2.98
CA VAL A 119 -5.64 -17.59 1.70
C VAL A 119 -7.03 -16.98 1.73
N SER A 120 -7.11 -15.66 1.74
CA SER A 120 -8.38 -14.97 1.61
C SER A 120 -8.78 -14.85 0.14
N VAL A 121 -10.02 -15.20 -0.17
CA VAL A 121 -10.50 -15.34 -1.55
C VAL A 121 -11.81 -14.60 -1.77
N ARG A 122 -12.00 -14.07 -2.97
CA ARG A 122 -13.18 -13.30 -3.35
C ARG A 122 -13.61 -13.68 -4.77
N ASP A 123 -14.89 -13.55 -5.08
CA ASP A 123 -15.42 -13.83 -6.41
C ASP A 123 -14.75 -12.99 -7.51
N LEU A 124 -14.54 -13.61 -8.66
CA LEU A 124 -13.91 -12.99 -9.83
C LEU A 124 -14.75 -11.88 -10.45
N VAL A 125 -16.07 -11.89 -10.27
CA VAL A 125 -16.97 -10.84 -10.77
C VAL A 125 -16.61 -9.48 -10.20
N ARG A 126 -16.23 -9.44 -8.91
CA ARG A 126 -15.73 -8.23 -8.24
C ARG A 126 -14.22 -8.05 -8.35
N GLN A 127 -13.44 -9.14 -8.48
CA GLN A 127 -11.98 -9.08 -8.54
C GLN A 127 -11.46 -8.48 -9.85
N ILE A 128 -12.00 -8.91 -10.98
CA ILE A 128 -11.55 -8.46 -12.30
C ILE A 128 -11.62 -6.94 -12.45
N PRO A 129 -12.77 -6.27 -12.19
CA PRO A 129 -12.83 -4.81 -12.27
C PRO A 129 -11.94 -4.12 -11.23
N ALA A 130 -11.83 -4.68 -10.01
CA ALA A 130 -10.98 -4.12 -8.97
C ALA A 130 -9.48 -4.16 -9.34
N GLU A 131 -9.02 -5.23 -9.98
CA GLU A 131 -7.65 -5.34 -10.45
C GLU A 131 -7.33 -4.39 -11.61
N TRP A 132 -8.25 -4.24 -12.57
CA TRP A 132 -8.07 -3.22 -13.60
C TRP A 132 -7.96 -1.82 -12.99
N GLN A 133 -8.83 -1.50 -12.04
CA GLN A 133 -8.81 -0.20 -11.35
C GLN A 133 -7.48 0.00 -10.60
N GLU A 134 -6.93 -1.03 -9.98
CA GLU A 134 -5.63 -0.95 -9.32
C GLU A 134 -4.50 -0.71 -10.32
N ASN A 135 -4.53 -1.39 -11.47
CA ASN A 135 -3.60 -1.10 -12.56
C ASN A 135 -3.69 0.38 -13.00
N VAL A 136 -4.90 0.93 -13.11
CA VAL A 136 -5.10 2.36 -13.43
C VAL A 136 -4.50 3.27 -12.35
N LYS A 137 -4.71 2.98 -11.07
CA LYS A 137 -4.08 3.69 -9.95
C LYS A 137 -2.55 3.57 -9.94
N HIS A 138 -2.02 2.51 -10.56
CA HIS A 138 -0.59 2.25 -10.77
C HIS A 138 -0.08 2.68 -12.16
N ARG A 139 -0.65 3.73 -12.74
CA ARG A 139 -0.24 4.37 -14.02
C ARG A 139 -0.60 3.60 -15.29
N ALA A 140 -1.41 2.56 -15.24
CA ALA A 140 -1.85 1.92 -16.47
C ALA A 140 -2.68 2.88 -17.33
N THR A 141 -2.49 2.77 -18.66
CA THR A 141 -3.17 3.59 -19.67
C THR A 141 -4.09 2.79 -20.56
N PHE A 142 -4.04 1.45 -20.47
CA PHE A 142 -4.85 0.56 -21.29
C PHE A 142 -6.33 0.59 -20.89
N ARG A 143 -7.18 0.34 -21.88
CA ARG A 143 -8.64 0.26 -21.73
C ARG A 143 -9.05 -0.98 -20.95
N TYR A 144 -10.26 -0.98 -20.39
CA TYR A 144 -10.80 -2.12 -19.68
C TYR A 144 -10.98 -3.34 -20.60
N ALA A 145 -11.53 -3.11 -21.81
CA ALA A 145 -11.62 -4.17 -22.82
C ALA A 145 -10.23 -4.81 -23.09
N ARG A 146 -9.16 -4.00 -23.20
CA ARG A 146 -7.82 -4.54 -23.41
C ARG A 146 -7.32 -5.33 -22.20
N PHE A 147 -7.65 -4.92 -20.98
CA PHE A 147 -7.33 -5.70 -19.78
C PHE A 147 -8.00 -7.08 -19.80
N LEU A 148 -9.29 -7.12 -20.17
CA LEU A 148 -10.04 -8.39 -20.31
C LEU A 148 -9.43 -9.31 -21.35
N GLU A 149 -9.04 -8.79 -22.52
CA GLU A 149 -8.30 -9.56 -23.52
C GLU A 149 -7.00 -10.16 -22.97
N LEU A 150 -6.23 -9.37 -22.21
CA LEU A 150 -4.96 -9.79 -21.65
C LEU A 150 -5.08 -10.87 -20.58
N ILE A 151 -6.13 -10.81 -19.74
CA ILE A 151 -6.36 -11.84 -18.72
C ILE A 151 -7.02 -13.10 -19.31
N ARG A 152 -7.64 -13.01 -20.47
CA ARG A 152 -8.21 -14.16 -21.20
C ARG A 152 -7.22 -14.87 -22.11
N ASP A 153 -6.03 -14.30 -22.30
CA ASP A 153 -4.97 -14.96 -23.04
C ASP A 153 -4.51 -16.24 -22.32
N PRO A 154 -4.75 -17.44 -22.88
CA PRO A 154 -4.41 -18.70 -22.23
C PRO A 154 -2.90 -18.86 -22.06
N GLU A 155 -2.10 -18.29 -22.93
CA GLU A 155 -0.63 -18.33 -22.87
C GLU A 155 -0.07 -17.37 -21.79
N ARG A 156 -0.90 -16.44 -21.29
CA ARG A 156 -0.49 -15.42 -20.31
C ARG A 156 0.79 -14.68 -20.72
N SER A 157 0.96 -14.50 -22.00
CA SER A 157 2.19 -13.96 -22.63
C SER A 157 2.48 -12.51 -22.20
N HIS A 158 1.45 -11.75 -21.87
CA HIS A 158 1.58 -10.38 -21.43
C HIS A 158 1.68 -10.28 -19.90
N ARG A 159 2.58 -9.42 -19.40
CA ARG A 159 2.81 -9.20 -17.96
C ARG A 159 1.53 -8.94 -17.13
N VAL A 160 0.54 -8.27 -17.69
CA VAL A 160 -0.72 -7.97 -16.98
C VAL A 160 -1.50 -9.25 -16.72
N GLY A 161 -1.66 -10.13 -17.72
CA GLY A 161 -2.33 -11.42 -17.56
C GLY A 161 -1.57 -12.35 -16.62
N SER A 162 -0.25 -12.46 -16.82
CA SER A 162 0.62 -13.24 -15.93
C SER A 162 0.56 -12.78 -14.49
N TRP A 163 0.59 -11.45 -14.24
CA TRP A 163 0.43 -10.90 -12.89
C TRP A 163 -0.95 -11.19 -12.31
N PHE A 164 -2.02 -10.92 -13.09
CA PHE A 164 -3.40 -11.13 -12.63
C PHE A 164 -3.60 -12.57 -12.14
N TRP A 165 -3.25 -13.55 -12.96
CA TRP A 165 -3.39 -14.95 -12.57
C TRP A 165 -2.44 -15.34 -11.44
N GLY A 166 -1.23 -14.81 -11.41
CA GLY A 166 -0.28 -15.04 -10.34
C GLY A 166 -0.81 -14.68 -8.95
N VAL A 167 -1.72 -13.70 -8.84
CA VAL A 167 -2.32 -13.26 -7.56
C VAL A 167 -3.77 -13.68 -7.39
N GLN A 168 -4.47 -14.17 -8.43
CA GLN A 168 -5.91 -14.46 -8.37
C GLN A 168 -6.27 -15.93 -8.62
N GLU A 169 -5.39 -16.72 -9.23
CA GLU A 169 -5.66 -18.12 -9.50
C GLU A 169 -5.53 -18.96 -8.22
N ILE A 170 -6.65 -19.08 -7.51
CA ILE A 170 -6.72 -19.70 -6.19
C ILE A 170 -6.14 -21.12 -6.19
N PRO A 171 -6.52 -22.03 -7.11
CA PRO A 171 -5.97 -23.37 -7.13
C PRO A 171 -4.44 -23.41 -7.32
N ASP A 172 -3.88 -22.56 -8.19
CA ASP A 172 -2.43 -22.50 -8.40
C ASP A 172 -1.68 -21.93 -7.18
N ILE A 173 -2.22 -20.89 -6.54
CA ILE A 173 -1.67 -20.34 -5.30
C ILE A 173 -1.59 -21.43 -4.22
N LEU A 174 -2.68 -22.15 -4.02
CA LEU A 174 -2.75 -23.24 -3.04
C LEU A 174 -1.82 -24.41 -3.41
N ALA A 175 -1.71 -24.75 -4.70
CA ALA A 175 -0.79 -25.80 -5.18
C ALA A 175 0.69 -25.42 -5.00
N ARG A 176 1.02 -24.13 -5.03
CA ARG A 176 2.40 -23.67 -4.80
C ARG A 176 2.74 -23.57 -3.31
N TRP A 177 1.88 -22.93 -2.52
CA TRP A 177 2.13 -22.68 -1.11
C TRP A 177 1.82 -23.87 -0.22
N GLY A 178 0.82 -24.66 -0.59
CA GLY A 178 0.36 -25.82 0.17
C GLY A 178 1.07 -27.15 -0.18
N ALA A 179 2.05 -27.15 -1.10
CA ALA A 179 2.65 -28.37 -1.63
C ALA A 179 3.21 -29.34 -0.57
N THR A 180 3.67 -28.83 0.57
CA THR A 180 4.25 -29.60 1.68
C THR A 180 3.42 -29.51 2.96
N LEU A 181 2.22 -28.94 2.89
CA LEU A 181 1.34 -28.76 4.03
C LEU A 181 0.16 -29.74 3.95
N PRO A 182 -0.24 -30.34 5.06
CA PRO A 182 -1.44 -31.18 5.08
C PRO A 182 -2.71 -30.30 4.93
N PRO A 183 -3.79 -30.82 4.31
CA PRO A 183 -4.98 -30.03 3.98
C PRO A 183 -5.59 -29.26 5.16
N GLU A 184 -5.57 -29.85 6.36
CA GLU A 184 -6.09 -29.24 7.59
C GLU A 184 -5.29 -28.01 8.09
N ARG A 185 -4.13 -27.75 7.51
CA ARG A 185 -3.33 -26.54 7.77
C ARG A 185 -3.44 -25.49 6.65
N ILE A 186 -4.35 -25.70 5.73
CA ILE A 186 -4.64 -24.77 4.63
C ILE A 186 -6.04 -24.21 4.84
N HIS A 187 -6.11 -22.91 5.16
CA HIS A 187 -7.34 -22.20 5.50
C HIS A 187 -7.74 -21.26 4.36
N ILE A 188 -8.93 -21.45 3.82
CA ILE A 188 -9.51 -20.58 2.81
C ILE A 188 -10.52 -19.68 3.49
N VAL A 189 -10.25 -18.36 3.49
CA VAL A 189 -11.16 -17.35 4.06
C VAL A 189 -11.94 -16.69 2.94
N THR A 190 -13.22 -16.96 2.82
CA THR A 190 -14.05 -16.36 1.75
C THR A 190 -14.51 -14.95 2.14
N VAL A 191 -14.42 -14.01 1.20
CA VAL A 191 -14.99 -12.66 1.37
C VAL A 191 -16.49 -12.72 1.18
N PRO A 192 -17.30 -12.25 2.15
CA PRO A 192 -18.74 -12.31 2.07
C PRO A 192 -19.32 -11.66 0.81
N ALA A 193 -20.47 -12.17 0.37
CA ALA A 193 -21.25 -11.54 -0.69
C ALA A 193 -21.65 -10.08 -0.31
N PRO A 194 -21.87 -9.19 -1.30
CA PRO A 194 -22.33 -7.83 -1.03
C PRO A 194 -23.65 -7.83 -0.26
N GLY A 195 -23.78 -6.88 0.71
CA GLY A 195 -24.99 -6.74 1.52
C GLY A 195 -25.03 -7.58 2.80
N GLY A 196 -24.05 -8.43 3.03
CA GLY A 196 -23.89 -9.15 4.30
C GLY A 196 -23.51 -8.24 5.47
N PRO A 197 -23.50 -8.78 6.72
CA PRO A 197 -23.06 -8.03 7.91
C PRO A 197 -21.66 -7.43 7.72
N ARG A 198 -21.47 -6.20 8.20
CA ARG A 198 -20.19 -5.46 7.98
C ARG A 198 -19.01 -6.10 8.70
N ASP A 199 -19.26 -6.76 9.80
CA ASP A 199 -18.29 -7.42 10.66
C ASP A 199 -17.97 -8.87 10.24
N LEU A 200 -18.76 -9.46 9.33
CA LEU A 200 -18.63 -10.86 8.93
C LEU A 200 -17.24 -11.19 8.37
N LEU A 201 -16.64 -10.29 7.57
CA LEU A 201 -15.29 -10.49 7.07
C LEU A 201 -14.27 -10.52 8.22
N TRP A 202 -14.41 -9.62 9.20
CA TRP A 202 -13.56 -9.62 10.39
C TRP A 202 -13.73 -10.90 11.20
N GLN A 203 -14.97 -11.34 11.43
CA GLN A 203 -15.24 -12.59 12.16
C GLN A 203 -14.53 -13.77 11.49
N ARG A 204 -14.59 -13.88 10.16
CA ARG A 204 -13.88 -14.93 9.41
C ARG A 204 -12.37 -14.82 9.55
N PHE A 205 -11.81 -13.62 9.45
CA PHE A 205 -10.37 -13.42 9.69
C PHE A 205 -10.00 -13.76 11.14
N SER A 206 -10.80 -13.28 12.12
CA SER A 206 -10.57 -13.55 13.53
C SER A 206 -10.50 -15.05 13.80
N SER A 207 -11.45 -15.81 13.26
CA SER A 207 -11.48 -17.27 13.37
C SER A 207 -10.26 -17.93 12.73
N ALA A 208 -9.92 -17.55 11.48
CA ALA A 208 -8.79 -18.15 10.77
C ALA A 208 -7.44 -17.86 11.45
N PHE A 209 -7.31 -16.71 12.13
CA PHE A 209 -6.09 -16.32 12.83
C PHE A 209 -6.09 -16.65 14.32
N GLY A 210 -7.16 -17.29 14.83
CA GLY A 210 -7.27 -17.63 16.26
C GLY A 210 -7.30 -16.37 17.16
N LEU A 211 -7.94 -15.30 16.68
CA LEU A 211 -8.07 -14.02 17.38
C LEU A 211 -9.41 -13.88 18.09
N ASP A 212 -10.25 -14.91 18.04
CA ASP A 212 -11.57 -14.89 18.64
C ASP A 212 -11.49 -14.64 20.15
N GLY A 213 -12.35 -13.74 20.63
CA GLY A 213 -12.37 -13.34 22.03
C GLY A 213 -11.30 -12.33 22.46
N LEU A 214 -10.43 -11.89 21.55
CA LEU A 214 -9.50 -10.79 21.84
C LEU A 214 -10.18 -9.43 21.58
N GLU A 215 -10.10 -8.53 22.56
CA GLU A 215 -10.58 -7.16 22.41
C GLU A 215 -9.54 -6.33 21.65
N LEU A 216 -9.69 -6.28 20.32
CA LEU A 216 -8.80 -5.55 19.42
C LEU A 216 -9.44 -4.23 18.98
N GLU A 217 -8.60 -3.20 18.78
CA GLU A 217 -9.03 -1.97 18.10
C GLU A 217 -9.24 -2.27 16.62
N LEU A 218 -10.48 -2.13 16.15
CA LEU A 218 -10.88 -2.47 14.77
C LEU A 218 -11.07 -1.23 13.89
N THR A 219 -10.98 -0.02 14.46
CA THR A 219 -11.11 1.23 13.71
C THR A 219 -9.87 1.44 12.86
N THR A 220 -10.03 1.53 11.55
CA THR A 220 -8.93 1.81 10.62
C THR A 220 -9.22 3.07 9.82
N GLU A 221 -8.23 3.92 9.64
CA GLU A 221 -8.34 5.13 8.82
C GLU A 221 -8.29 4.84 7.30
N ARG A 222 -7.95 3.61 6.93
CA ARG A 222 -7.68 3.21 5.54
C ARG A 222 -8.87 2.54 4.88
N ALA A 223 -9.93 3.28 4.67
CA ALA A 223 -11.04 2.81 3.83
C ALA A 223 -10.59 2.77 2.35
N ASN A 224 -10.39 1.57 1.81
CA ASN A 224 -10.16 1.38 0.37
C ASN A 224 -11.48 1.56 -0.40
N VAL A 225 -11.87 2.79 -0.65
CA VAL A 225 -13.06 3.10 -1.45
C VAL A 225 -12.72 2.94 -2.93
N SER A 226 -13.57 2.22 -3.66
CA SER A 226 -13.43 2.02 -5.11
C SER A 226 -13.80 3.31 -5.86
N LEU A 227 -13.12 3.55 -6.99
CA LEU A 227 -13.50 4.60 -7.93
C LEU A 227 -14.73 4.16 -8.75
N GLY A 228 -15.55 5.09 -9.17
CA GLY A 228 -16.57 4.85 -10.18
C GLY A 228 -15.99 4.80 -11.60
N VAL A 229 -16.87 4.62 -12.57
CA VAL A 229 -16.50 4.58 -14.00
C VAL A 229 -15.87 5.90 -14.48
N PRO A 230 -16.47 7.09 -14.25
CA PRO A 230 -15.89 8.35 -14.71
C PRO A 230 -14.58 8.70 -14.00
N GLU A 231 -14.43 8.37 -12.72
CA GLU A 231 -13.21 8.61 -11.95
C GLU A 231 -12.06 7.73 -12.46
N SER A 232 -12.32 6.46 -12.73
CA SER A 232 -11.35 5.53 -13.32
C SER A 232 -10.90 5.99 -14.71
N ALA A 233 -11.85 6.46 -15.53
CA ALA A 233 -11.57 7.02 -16.85
C ALA A 233 -10.71 8.30 -16.74
N LEU A 234 -11.03 9.19 -15.81
CA LEU A 234 -10.25 10.40 -15.55
C LEU A 234 -8.81 10.07 -15.16
N VAL A 235 -8.61 9.20 -14.16
CA VAL A 235 -7.26 8.80 -13.72
C VAL A 235 -6.47 8.18 -14.88
N ARG A 236 -7.10 7.32 -15.70
CA ARG A 236 -6.48 6.75 -16.89
C ARG A 236 -6.08 7.81 -17.93
N ARG A 237 -6.89 8.86 -18.11
CA ARG A 237 -6.57 10.01 -18.99
C ARG A 237 -5.43 10.84 -18.45
N ILE A 238 -5.40 11.10 -17.13
CA ILE A 238 -4.28 11.75 -16.43
C ILE A 238 -3.00 10.93 -16.63
N ASN A 239 -3.05 9.61 -16.45
CA ASN A 239 -1.91 8.72 -16.67
C ASN A 239 -1.34 8.87 -18.09
N ARG A 240 -2.22 8.94 -19.09
CA ARG A 240 -1.81 9.11 -20.49
C ARG A 240 -1.18 10.48 -20.74
N ALA A 241 -1.78 11.54 -20.19
CA ALA A 241 -1.29 12.90 -20.35
C ALA A 241 0.04 13.14 -19.60
N ALA A 242 0.17 12.60 -18.38
CA ALA A 242 1.32 12.85 -17.50
C ALA A 242 2.42 11.75 -17.56
N ALA A 243 2.29 10.76 -18.45
CA ALA A 243 3.15 9.56 -18.44
C ALA A 243 4.65 9.86 -18.54
N ARG A 244 5.05 10.92 -19.26
CA ARG A 244 6.44 11.31 -19.49
C ARG A 244 6.92 12.40 -18.53
N ASP A 245 6.02 13.27 -18.08
CA ASP A 245 6.37 14.53 -17.41
C ASP A 245 6.30 14.44 -15.89
N LEU A 246 5.50 13.47 -15.35
CA LEU A 246 5.36 13.29 -13.91
C LEU A 246 6.25 12.15 -13.39
N PRO A 247 7.35 12.42 -12.66
CA PRO A 247 8.20 11.39 -12.07
C PRO A 247 7.43 10.47 -11.10
N PRO A 248 7.83 9.19 -10.95
CA PRO A 248 7.17 8.24 -10.04
C PRO A 248 7.06 8.73 -8.59
N VAL A 249 8.07 9.46 -8.10
CA VAL A 249 8.11 10.03 -6.75
C VAL A 249 6.99 11.06 -6.52
N HIS A 250 6.53 11.75 -7.54
CA HIS A 250 5.42 12.70 -7.46
C HIS A 250 4.07 12.08 -7.84
N TYR A 251 4.07 11.01 -8.63
CA TYR A 251 2.85 10.33 -9.04
C TYR A 251 2.09 9.75 -7.83
N ARG A 252 2.78 9.04 -6.95
CA ARG A 252 2.17 8.40 -5.79
C ARG A 252 1.43 9.42 -4.90
N PRO A 253 2.06 10.47 -4.36
CA PRO A 253 1.37 11.40 -3.47
C PRO A 253 0.29 12.23 -4.18
N LEU A 254 0.45 12.57 -5.45
CA LEU A 254 -0.49 13.46 -6.14
C LEU A 254 -1.63 12.70 -6.81
N VAL A 255 -1.34 11.68 -7.61
CA VAL A 255 -2.37 10.98 -8.39
C VAL A 255 -3.00 9.85 -7.60
N ARG A 256 -2.19 8.98 -6.99
CA ARG A 256 -2.72 7.83 -6.27
C ARG A 256 -3.35 8.23 -4.94
N GLU A 257 -2.63 8.97 -4.09
CA GLU A 257 -3.12 9.29 -2.74
C GLU A 257 -4.11 10.47 -2.78
N LEU A 258 -3.71 11.63 -3.28
CA LEU A 258 -4.57 12.82 -3.25
C LEU A 258 -5.77 12.66 -4.18
N LEU A 259 -5.55 12.40 -5.48
CA LEU A 259 -6.67 12.35 -6.43
C LEU A 259 -7.48 11.08 -6.29
N ALA A 260 -6.88 9.88 -6.40
CA ALA A 260 -7.66 8.64 -6.43
C ALA A 260 -8.22 8.28 -5.05
N HIS A 261 -7.41 8.27 -3.98
CA HIS A 261 -7.86 7.79 -2.67
C HIS A 261 -8.58 8.84 -1.82
N GLN A 262 -8.15 10.12 -1.84
CA GLN A 262 -8.69 11.13 -0.93
C GLN A 262 -9.79 11.99 -1.56
N THR A 263 -9.81 12.12 -2.89
CA THR A 263 -10.74 12.99 -3.60
C THR A 263 -11.78 12.19 -4.36
N LEU A 264 -11.37 11.51 -5.42
CA LEU A 264 -12.28 10.87 -6.38
C LEU A 264 -13.04 9.67 -5.81
N SER A 265 -12.45 8.92 -4.89
CA SER A 265 -13.11 7.80 -4.23
C SER A 265 -14.29 8.20 -3.33
N ARG A 266 -14.39 9.48 -2.97
CA ARG A 266 -15.49 9.99 -2.12
C ARG A 266 -16.75 10.31 -2.91
N ARG A 267 -16.69 10.26 -4.24
CA ARG A 267 -17.85 10.48 -5.10
C ARG A 267 -18.79 9.27 -5.01
N THR A 268 -20.06 9.53 -4.75
CA THR A 268 -21.09 8.50 -4.56
C THR A 268 -22.07 8.39 -5.72
N ASP A 269 -22.15 9.41 -6.57
CA ASP A 269 -23.16 9.53 -7.63
C ASP A 269 -22.71 8.94 -8.98
N SER A 270 -21.57 8.28 -8.98
CA SER A 270 -20.99 7.69 -10.20
C SER A 270 -21.36 6.22 -10.34
N PRO A 271 -21.61 5.73 -11.57
CA PRO A 271 -21.75 4.31 -11.83
C PRO A 271 -20.54 3.53 -11.31
N ARG A 272 -20.81 2.43 -10.61
CA ARG A 272 -19.74 1.56 -10.10
C ARG A 272 -19.10 0.79 -11.24
N LEU A 273 -17.80 0.58 -11.13
CA LEU A 273 -17.09 -0.31 -12.03
C LEU A 273 -17.49 -1.76 -11.76
N SER A 274 -17.89 -2.48 -12.79
CA SER A 274 -18.32 -3.87 -12.72
C SER A 274 -17.80 -4.70 -13.89
N LEU A 275 -17.92 -6.02 -13.80
CA LEU A 275 -17.65 -6.92 -14.91
C LEU A 275 -18.68 -6.69 -16.04
N PRO A 276 -18.28 -6.67 -17.32
CA PRO A 276 -19.24 -6.66 -18.42
C PRO A 276 -20.12 -7.91 -18.40
N PRO A 277 -21.44 -7.77 -18.64
CA PRO A 277 -22.36 -8.91 -18.59
C PRO A 277 -21.99 -10.07 -19.52
N ASP A 278 -21.46 -9.78 -20.70
CA ASP A 278 -21.00 -10.79 -21.68
C ASP A 278 -19.77 -11.60 -21.22
N GLN A 279 -19.05 -11.13 -20.18
CA GLN A 279 -17.93 -11.86 -19.59
C GLN A 279 -18.34 -12.79 -18.44
N TYR A 280 -19.57 -12.65 -17.93
CA TYR A 280 -20.02 -13.41 -16.79
C TYR A 280 -20.05 -14.93 -17.02
N PRO A 281 -20.52 -15.47 -18.16
CA PRO A 281 -20.53 -16.93 -18.39
C PRO A 281 -19.14 -17.56 -18.27
N TRP A 282 -18.11 -16.93 -18.82
CA TRP A 282 -16.72 -17.38 -18.70
C TRP A 282 -16.25 -17.38 -17.23
N VAL A 283 -16.55 -16.32 -16.49
CA VAL A 283 -16.17 -16.21 -15.07
C VAL A 283 -16.91 -17.23 -14.23
N ALA A 284 -18.18 -17.46 -14.50
CA ALA A 284 -19.00 -18.45 -13.80
C ALA A 284 -18.46 -19.88 -14.01
N GLU A 285 -18.16 -20.27 -15.26
CA GLU A 285 -17.58 -21.58 -15.58
C GLU A 285 -16.24 -21.80 -14.85
N LEU A 286 -15.35 -20.80 -14.89
CA LEU A 286 -14.06 -20.85 -14.19
C LEU A 286 -14.27 -20.98 -12.67
N THR A 287 -15.20 -20.24 -12.10
CA THR A 287 -15.52 -20.29 -10.67
C THR A 287 -16.02 -21.68 -10.25
N GLU A 288 -16.93 -22.27 -11.02
CA GLU A 288 -17.41 -23.63 -10.69
C GLU A 288 -16.29 -24.67 -10.76
N SER A 289 -15.38 -24.55 -11.73
CA SER A 289 -14.20 -25.43 -11.79
C SER A 289 -13.31 -25.29 -10.54
N TRP A 290 -13.11 -24.07 -10.05
CA TRP A 290 -12.35 -23.84 -8.83
C TRP A 290 -13.06 -24.38 -7.59
N ILE A 291 -14.37 -24.16 -7.46
CA ILE A 291 -15.16 -24.67 -6.33
C ILE A 291 -15.08 -26.20 -6.29
N ALA A 292 -15.22 -26.88 -7.44
CA ALA A 292 -15.09 -28.33 -7.53
C ALA A 292 -13.71 -28.81 -7.06
N GLU A 293 -12.63 -28.21 -7.56
CA GLU A 293 -11.26 -28.56 -7.18
C GLU A 293 -10.99 -28.31 -5.69
N LEU A 294 -11.42 -27.15 -5.15
CA LEU A 294 -11.20 -26.80 -3.74
C LEU A 294 -11.97 -27.73 -2.80
N THR A 295 -13.18 -28.14 -3.21
CA THR A 295 -14.00 -29.10 -2.47
C THR A 295 -13.34 -30.47 -2.43
N GLU A 296 -12.79 -30.94 -3.55
CA GLU A 296 -12.12 -32.25 -3.64
C GLU A 296 -10.86 -32.29 -2.75
N ARG A 297 -10.14 -31.17 -2.64
CA ARG A 297 -8.90 -31.09 -1.86
C ARG A 297 -9.10 -31.09 -0.35
N GLY A 298 -10.32 -30.85 0.15
CA GLY A 298 -10.68 -30.95 1.56
C GLY A 298 -9.99 -29.94 2.48
N TYR A 299 -9.73 -28.74 1.99
CA TYR A 299 -9.15 -27.65 2.78
C TYR A 299 -10.13 -27.14 3.85
N ASP A 300 -9.60 -26.54 4.92
CA ASP A 300 -10.43 -25.84 5.91
C ASP A 300 -10.99 -24.53 5.33
N VAL A 301 -12.31 -24.43 5.24
CA VAL A 301 -13.00 -23.28 4.65
C VAL A 301 -13.67 -22.44 5.74
N VAL A 302 -13.13 -21.27 6.00
CA VAL A 302 -13.72 -20.28 6.90
C VAL A 302 -14.66 -19.37 6.10
N GLY A 303 -15.94 -19.74 6.11
CA GLY A 303 -17.00 -19.17 5.29
C GLY A 303 -17.67 -20.20 4.42
N ASP A 304 -17.97 -19.88 3.17
CA ASP A 304 -18.60 -20.78 2.21
C ASP A 304 -17.96 -20.58 0.82
N LEU A 305 -17.57 -21.67 0.15
CA LEU A 305 -17.08 -21.60 -1.24
C LEU A 305 -18.13 -21.05 -2.20
N ALA A 306 -19.43 -21.12 -1.86
CA ALA A 306 -20.50 -20.46 -2.62
C ALA A 306 -20.34 -18.93 -2.70
N ASP A 307 -19.62 -18.28 -1.77
CA ASP A 307 -19.27 -16.85 -1.85
C ASP A 307 -18.44 -16.51 -3.09
N LEU A 308 -17.77 -17.48 -3.70
CA LEU A 308 -17.02 -17.31 -4.95
C LEU A 308 -17.91 -17.16 -6.18
N ARG A 309 -19.19 -17.53 -6.08
CA ARG A 309 -20.18 -17.43 -7.17
C ARG A 309 -20.66 -16.03 -7.36
N GLY A 310 -19.99 -15.06 -7.48
CA GLY A 310 -20.41 -13.66 -7.62
C GLY A 310 -21.78 -13.40 -8.28
N VAL A 311 -22.37 -12.26 -8.00
CA VAL A 311 -23.68 -11.88 -8.57
C VAL A 311 -23.49 -11.49 -10.03
N ALA A 312 -24.34 -12.05 -10.90
CA ALA A 312 -24.35 -11.69 -12.33
C ALA A 312 -24.57 -10.17 -12.52
N PRO A 313 -23.73 -9.48 -13.30
CA PRO A 313 -23.94 -8.08 -13.59
C PRO A 313 -25.19 -7.89 -14.46
N SER A 314 -25.93 -6.80 -14.19
CA SER A 314 -27.13 -6.45 -14.99
C SER A 314 -26.72 -5.58 -16.17
N GLU A 315 -27.26 -5.87 -17.35
CA GLU A 315 -27.09 -5.04 -18.55
C GLU A 315 -27.63 -3.62 -18.34
N ASP A 316 -28.76 -3.48 -17.63
CA ASP A 316 -29.42 -2.20 -17.40
C ASP A 316 -28.59 -1.23 -16.53
N THR A 317 -27.74 -1.77 -15.66
CA THR A 317 -26.93 -0.96 -14.72
C THR A 317 -25.45 -0.93 -15.08
N TRP A 318 -25.02 -1.73 -16.06
CA TRP A 318 -23.64 -1.76 -16.47
C TRP A 318 -23.24 -0.48 -17.22
N ALA A 319 -22.13 0.12 -16.82
CA ALA A 319 -21.57 1.30 -17.48
C ALA A 319 -20.18 0.97 -18.03
N ASP A 320 -20.00 1.18 -19.35
CA ASP A 320 -18.73 0.91 -20.03
C ASP A 320 -17.64 1.92 -19.60
N PRO A 321 -16.59 1.49 -18.89
CA PRO A 321 -15.53 2.41 -18.47
C PRO A 321 -14.64 2.91 -19.63
N ASP A 322 -14.78 2.32 -20.79
CA ASP A 322 -14.11 2.79 -22.01
C ASP A 322 -14.93 3.83 -22.78
N LYS A 323 -16.23 3.96 -22.45
CA LYS A 323 -17.17 4.97 -22.99
C LYS A 323 -17.90 5.70 -21.86
N PRO A 324 -17.18 6.36 -20.92
CA PRO A 324 -17.79 7.03 -19.79
C PRO A 324 -18.62 8.25 -20.24
N SER A 325 -19.54 8.70 -19.39
CA SER A 325 -20.22 10.00 -19.59
C SER A 325 -19.21 11.14 -19.47
N GLU A 326 -19.00 11.89 -20.53
CA GLU A 326 -18.06 13.03 -20.55
C GLU A 326 -18.47 14.13 -19.55
N ALA A 327 -19.77 14.32 -19.33
CA ALA A 327 -20.26 15.26 -18.32
C ALA A 327 -19.81 14.85 -16.91
N GLN A 328 -19.91 13.56 -16.56
CA GLN A 328 -19.47 13.05 -15.26
C GLN A 328 -17.94 13.07 -15.13
N VAL A 329 -17.21 12.78 -16.21
CA VAL A 329 -15.74 12.91 -16.23
C VAL A 329 -15.31 14.37 -16.02
N SER A 330 -16.01 15.32 -16.64
CA SER A 330 -15.75 16.75 -16.45
C SER A 330 -16.01 17.21 -15.02
N GLN A 331 -17.09 16.74 -14.38
CA GLN A 331 -17.35 17.01 -12.96
C GLN A 331 -16.25 16.45 -12.05
N ALA A 332 -15.85 15.20 -12.28
CA ALA A 332 -14.74 14.59 -11.54
C ALA A 332 -13.42 15.36 -11.74
N ALA A 333 -13.18 15.88 -12.96
CA ALA A 333 -12.02 16.70 -13.27
C ALA A 333 -12.00 18.03 -12.50
N LEU A 334 -13.14 18.70 -12.35
CA LEU A 334 -13.23 19.93 -11.56
C LEU A 334 -12.89 19.67 -10.08
N GLU A 335 -13.37 18.58 -9.52
CA GLU A 335 -13.01 18.21 -8.13
C GLU A 335 -11.53 17.87 -8.01
N ALA A 336 -10.95 17.15 -8.96
CA ALA A 336 -9.53 16.85 -9.00
C ALA A 336 -8.68 18.13 -9.11
N ILE A 337 -9.06 19.08 -9.96
CA ILE A 337 -8.39 20.38 -10.09
C ILE A 337 -8.49 21.14 -8.78
N ARG A 338 -9.68 21.21 -8.18
CA ARG A 338 -9.87 21.88 -6.88
C ARG A 338 -8.94 21.27 -5.81
N ALA A 339 -8.84 19.95 -5.73
CA ALA A 339 -7.97 19.29 -4.77
C ALA A 339 -6.48 19.64 -5.00
N LEU A 340 -6.04 19.65 -6.25
CA LEU A 340 -4.66 20.04 -6.61
C LEU A 340 -4.36 21.50 -6.28
N LEU A 341 -5.29 22.42 -6.50
CA LEU A 341 -5.12 23.84 -6.15
C LEU A 341 -4.99 24.05 -4.64
N LEU A 342 -5.83 23.35 -3.84
CA LEU A 342 -5.75 23.39 -2.38
C LEU A 342 -4.44 22.80 -1.87
N GLU A 343 -3.99 21.68 -2.41
CA GLU A 343 -2.72 21.04 -2.07
C GLU A 343 -1.53 21.94 -2.45
N SER A 344 -1.58 22.57 -3.62
CA SER A 344 -0.54 23.53 -4.05
C SER A 344 -0.41 24.70 -3.06
N GLY A 345 -1.53 25.30 -2.66
CA GLY A 345 -1.52 26.37 -1.67
C GLY A 345 -1.01 25.93 -0.29
N ALA A 346 -1.40 24.71 0.15
CA ALA A 346 -0.91 24.15 1.41
C ALA A 346 0.61 23.91 1.38
N ARG A 347 1.14 23.39 0.28
CA ARG A 347 2.58 23.16 0.10
C ARG A 347 3.38 24.46 0.04
N GLU A 348 2.84 25.50 -0.59
CA GLU A 348 3.46 26.81 -0.61
C GLU A 348 3.55 27.42 0.79
N ALA A 349 2.45 27.39 1.55
CA ALA A 349 2.44 27.85 2.93
C ALA A 349 3.42 27.09 3.83
N GLU A 350 3.53 25.76 3.66
CA GLU A 350 4.50 24.95 4.41
C GLU A 350 5.94 25.26 4.00
N ALA A 351 6.20 25.46 2.71
CA ALA A 351 7.51 25.87 2.22
C ALA A 351 7.96 27.21 2.83
N ASP A 352 7.04 28.17 2.96
CA ASP A 352 7.33 29.47 3.58
C ASP A 352 7.60 29.35 5.08
N ARG A 353 6.83 28.49 5.79
CA ARG A 353 7.11 28.17 7.20
C ARG A 353 8.51 27.54 7.39
N LEU A 354 8.87 26.60 6.52
CA LEU A 354 10.18 25.94 6.59
C LEU A 354 11.32 26.91 6.26
N ARG A 355 11.12 27.82 5.29
CA ARG A 355 12.09 28.90 4.99
C ARG A 355 12.29 29.81 6.20
N ALA A 356 11.20 30.24 6.85
CA ALA A 356 11.28 31.07 8.05
C ALA A 356 12.05 30.38 9.19
N LYS A 357 11.74 29.09 9.47
CA LYS A 357 12.47 28.28 10.46
C LYS A 357 13.97 28.13 10.11
N LEU A 358 14.28 27.93 8.84
CA LEU A 358 15.66 27.81 8.37
C LEU A 358 16.43 29.11 8.61
N GLU A 359 15.82 30.24 8.31
CA GLU A 359 16.45 31.57 8.54
C GLU A 359 16.64 31.85 10.04
N GLU A 360 15.70 31.48 10.88
CA GLU A 360 15.83 31.57 12.34
C GLU A 360 17.00 30.70 12.86
N ALA A 361 17.06 29.45 12.46
CA ALA A 361 18.16 28.54 12.82
C ALA A 361 19.53 29.05 12.33
N ARG A 362 19.58 29.62 11.13
CA ARG A 362 20.81 30.26 10.61
C ARG A 362 21.25 31.45 11.47
N ARG A 363 20.31 32.32 11.89
CA ARG A 363 20.60 33.45 12.78
C ARG A 363 21.12 32.97 14.13
N GLU A 364 20.50 31.92 14.70
CA GLU A 364 20.96 31.32 15.96
C GLU A 364 22.36 30.73 15.81
N LEU A 365 22.64 30.01 14.73
CA LEU A 365 23.96 29.46 14.46
C LEU A 365 25.04 30.56 14.32
N ILE A 366 24.72 31.63 13.64
CA ILE A 366 25.64 32.81 13.54
C ILE A 366 25.87 33.38 14.93
N ARG A 367 24.82 33.61 15.72
CA ARG A 367 24.95 34.11 17.11
C ARG A 367 25.77 33.17 18.00
N ALA A 368 25.64 31.86 17.84
CA ALA A 368 26.40 30.87 18.60
C ALA A 368 27.89 30.84 18.21
N ARG A 369 28.19 31.04 16.92
CA ARG A 369 29.56 31.02 16.40
C ARG A 369 30.30 32.35 16.60
N THR A 370 29.60 33.48 16.80
CA THR A 370 30.24 34.79 17.01
C THR A 370 30.79 34.89 18.44
N PRO A 371 32.10 35.05 18.66
CA PRO A 371 32.68 35.19 19.98
C PRO A 371 32.00 36.32 20.77
N ARG A 372 31.89 36.17 22.08
CA ARG A 372 31.26 37.19 22.95
C ARG A 372 31.87 38.58 22.77
N LEU A 373 33.18 38.65 22.57
CA LEU A 373 33.91 39.88 22.27
C LEU A 373 33.49 40.56 20.96
N MET A 374 33.24 39.79 19.90
CA MET A 374 32.75 40.33 18.63
C MET A 374 31.32 40.86 18.75
N ARG A 375 30.46 40.16 19.47
CA ARG A 375 29.08 40.60 19.74
C ARG A 375 29.00 41.89 20.53
N SER A 376 29.92 42.09 21.51
CA SER A 376 29.97 43.35 22.25
C SER A 376 30.54 44.50 21.40
N MET A 377 31.45 44.19 20.48
CA MET A 377 31.94 45.18 19.52
C MET A 377 30.90 45.60 18.49
N GLU A 378 30.15 44.67 17.93
CA GLU A 378 29.06 44.97 16.99
C GLU A 378 27.94 45.78 17.67
N TRP A 379 27.57 45.44 18.92
CA TRP A 379 26.63 46.21 19.71
C TRP A 379 27.13 47.63 20.01
N THR A 380 28.41 47.77 20.33
CA THR A 380 29.04 49.09 20.61
C THR A 380 29.15 49.94 19.33
N VAL A 381 29.53 49.35 18.22
CA VAL A 381 29.61 50.03 16.93
C VAL A 381 28.19 50.43 16.46
N GLY A 382 27.18 49.57 16.54
CA GLY A 382 25.81 49.89 16.19
C GLY A 382 25.23 51.05 17.05
N ARG A 383 25.58 51.09 18.36
CA ARG A 383 25.17 52.17 19.26
C ARG A 383 25.86 53.48 18.96
N LEU A 384 27.12 53.42 18.52
CA LEU A 384 27.88 54.59 18.08
C LEU A 384 27.39 55.12 16.71
N GLU A 385 26.99 54.23 15.80
CA GLU A 385 26.40 54.61 14.52
C GLU A 385 25.03 55.31 14.64
N ASN A 386 24.30 55.03 15.70
CA ASN A 386 22.98 55.63 15.97
C ASN A 386 23.06 57.00 16.66
N SER A 387 24.26 57.47 17.03
CA SER A 387 24.45 58.82 17.62
C SER A 387 25.27 59.70 16.71
N SER A 388 24.98 60.99 16.68
CA SER A 388 25.74 62.01 15.87
C SER A 388 27.20 62.11 16.29
N GLN A 389 27.49 61.94 17.58
CA GLN A 389 28.85 61.96 18.11
C GLN A 389 29.60 60.66 17.84
N GLY A 390 28.88 59.49 17.93
CA GLY A 390 29.44 58.17 17.63
C GLY A 390 29.84 58.03 16.16
N ARG A 391 29.04 58.55 15.23
CA ARG A 391 29.38 58.54 13.79
C ARG A 391 30.66 59.35 13.50
N ARG A 392 30.87 60.49 14.20
CA ARG A 392 32.11 61.28 14.07
C ARG A 392 33.33 60.53 14.62
N ALA A 393 33.20 59.85 15.76
CA ALA A 393 34.26 59.04 16.36
C ALA A 393 34.64 57.82 15.51
N LEU A 394 33.64 57.07 15.00
CA LEU A 394 33.82 55.92 14.07
C LEU A 394 34.49 56.39 12.75
N GLY A 395 34.08 57.52 12.22
CA GLY A 395 34.68 58.09 11.02
C GLY A 395 36.15 58.52 11.23
N ALA A 396 36.50 59.01 12.41
CA ALA A 396 37.87 59.29 12.79
C ALA A 396 38.73 58.04 12.96
N TYR A 397 38.16 56.99 13.64
CA TYR A 397 38.83 55.71 13.82
C TYR A 397 39.07 54.98 12.48
N ARG A 398 38.11 54.96 11.59
CA ARG A 398 38.24 54.35 10.23
C ARG A 398 39.30 55.09 9.40
N ARG A 399 39.42 56.37 9.54
CA ARG A 399 40.49 57.19 8.87
C ARG A 399 41.90 56.90 9.40
N VAL A 400 42.07 56.72 10.71
CA VAL A 400 43.36 56.36 11.33
C VAL A 400 43.74 54.88 10.95
N ARG A 401 42.81 53.95 10.97
CA ARG A 401 43.11 52.58 10.62
C ARG A 401 43.35 52.34 9.13
N GLY A 402 42.66 53.09 8.26
CA GLY A 402 42.89 53.06 6.80
C GLY A 402 44.25 53.68 6.40
N ARG A 403 44.83 54.59 7.22
CA ARG A 403 46.20 55.10 7.01
C ARG A 403 47.29 54.11 7.39
N ASN A 404 47.03 53.21 8.39
CA ASN A 404 48.02 52.21 8.81
C ASN A 404 48.02 50.95 7.93
N SER A 405 47.01 50.73 7.05
CA SER A 405 46.96 49.63 6.10
C SER A 405 47.59 49.98 4.72
N LEU A 406 48.03 51.21 4.52
CA LEU A 406 48.72 51.67 3.29
C LEU A 406 50.21 51.80 3.48
N SER A 407 50.74 51.44 4.66
CA SER A 407 52.17 51.54 5.00
C SER A 407 52.76 50.26 5.58
N ALA A 408 52.19 49.04 5.14
CA ALA A 408 52.78 47.73 5.44
C ALA A 408 52.85 46.90 4.18
#